data_772db56a425e2c53fd39363c07207eeb
#
_entry.id   772db56a425e2c53fd39363c07207eeb
#
_cell.length_a   1.000
_cell.length_b   1.000
_cell.length_c   1.000
_cell.angle_alpha   90.00
_cell.angle_beta   90.00
_cell.angle_gamma   90.00
#
_symmetry.space_group_name_H-M   'P 1'
#
loop_
_entity.id
_entity.type
_entity.pdbx_description
1 polymer ?
#
loop_
_entity_poly.entity_id
_entity_poly.type
_entity_poly.pdbx_seq_one_letter_code
_entity_poly.pdbx_strand_id
1 'polypeptide(L)'
;NQAPWGFDVSVKDIYSGLKTGATVQIIPKQLFSFPMKLIDYLIEREVTTLVWAVSALCIISTLNGFEYKVPDKIKKILFSGEAMPVKHLNIWRKYLPDVMYVNIYGPTEITCNCTYYIVDREFQPGDVLPMGKAFPNEKVFLLDEEDKLITEKNKNGELCVTGSALALGYYKNREQTAKVFVQNPLNDRYLEPMYRTGDLAYYNERGELCFATRKDFQIKHMGHRIELGEIEAAMDKVPEIVRSCCIFDTVKSKIVAFYEGDIERRPLAKALGQYLSLIHISE
;
A
#
# COMPACT_ATOMS: atom_id res chain seq x y z
N ASN A 1 6.58 -14.84 5.32
CA ASN A 1 5.70 -14.33 4.23
C ASN A 1 4.31 -14.04 4.78
N GLN A 2 3.74 -12.89 4.38
CA GLN A 2 2.36 -12.51 4.74
C GLN A 2 1.49 -12.32 3.49
N ALA A 3 2.03 -11.69 2.46
CA ALA A 3 1.30 -11.38 1.25
C ALA A 3 0.99 -12.64 0.42
N PRO A 4 -0.18 -12.69 -0.25
CA PRO A 4 -0.46 -13.74 -1.22
C PRO A 4 0.58 -13.78 -2.34
N TRP A 5 0.88 -14.98 -2.85
CA TRP A 5 1.90 -15.16 -3.90
C TRP A 5 1.57 -14.47 -5.23
N GLY A 6 0.30 -14.22 -5.50
CA GLY A 6 -0.14 -13.46 -6.69
C GLY A 6 0.07 -11.95 -6.59
N PHE A 7 0.52 -11.43 -5.44
CA PHE A 7 0.87 -10.03 -5.26
C PHE A 7 2.37 -9.83 -5.43
N ASP A 8 2.79 -8.74 -6.06
CA ASP A 8 4.20 -8.38 -6.29
C ASP A 8 5.00 -8.23 -4.99
N VAL A 9 4.34 -7.91 -3.89
CA VAL A 9 4.95 -7.87 -2.54
C VAL A 9 5.65 -9.19 -2.18
N SER A 10 5.17 -10.33 -2.69
CA SER A 10 5.78 -11.66 -2.45
C SER A 10 7.20 -11.78 -3.03
N VAL A 11 7.53 -11.01 -4.03
CA VAL A 11 8.87 -10.96 -4.65
C VAL A 11 9.95 -10.66 -3.60
N LYS A 12 9.64 -9.78 -2.64
CA LYS A 12 10.58 -9.45 -1.55
C LYS A 12 10.89 -10.66 -0.68
N ASP A 13 9.88 -11.45 -0.32
CA ASP A 13 10.07 -12.64 0.51
C ASP A 13 10.95 -13.67 -0.21
N ILE A 14 10.62 -13.96 -1.48
CA ILE A 14 11.29 -14.99 -2.27
C ILE A 14 12.74 -14.59 -2.54
N TYR A 15 12.96 -13.48 -3.22
CA TYR A 15 14.30 -13.11 -3.70
C TYR A 15 15.23 -12.62 -2.60
N SER A 16 14.70 -11.93 -1.56
CA SER A 16 15.54 -11.56 -0.42
C SER A 16 15.97 -12.79 0.37
N GLY A 17 15.08 -13.76 0.58
CA GLY A 17 15.42 -15.02 1.21
C GLY A 17 16.50 -15.78 0.45
N LEU A 18 16.31 -15.96 -0.87
CA LEU A 18 17.27 -16.66 -1.73
C LEU A 18 18.64 -15.95 -1.78
N LYS A 19 18.64 -14.63 -1.95
CA LYS A 19 19.87 -13.83 -2.03
C LYS A 19 20.71 -13.90 -0.77
N THR A 20 20.08 -13.99 0.39
CA THR A 20 20.76 -13.95 1.69
C THR A 20 20.95 -15.33 2.32
N GLY A 21 20.44 -16.40 1.72
CA GLY A 21 20.42 -17.74 2.30
C GLY A 21 19.53 -17.83 3.56
N ALA A 22 18.55 -16.93 3.71
CA ALA A 22 17.65 -16.92 4.85
C ALA A 22 16.53 -17.95 4.69
N THR A 23 15.96 -18.39 5.81
CA THR A 23 14.77 -19.23 5.83
C THR A 23 13.52 -18.36 5.65
N VAL A 24 12.72 -18.63 4.63
CA VAL A 24 11.42 -17.98 4.42
C VAL A 24 10.33 -18.80 5.11
N GLN A 25 9.69 -18.22 6.13
CA GLN A 25 8.57 -18.82 6.83
C GLN A 25 7.26 -18.49 6.10
N ILE A 26 6.55 -19.54 5.63
CA ILE A 26 5.23 -19.41 5.02
C ILE A 26 4.18 -19.49 6.12
N ILE A 27 3.60 -18.34 6.47
CA ILE A 27 2.63 -18.26 7.56
C ILE A 27 1.26 -18.69 7.05
N PRO A 28 0.58 -19.64 7.69
CA PRO A 28 -0.79 -20.00 7.35
C PRO A 28 -1.72 -18.78 7.46
N LYS A 29 -2.48 -18.50 6.39
CA LYS A 29 -3.36 -17.31 6.31
C LYS A 29 -4.29 -17.18 7.51
N GLN A 30 -4.82 -18.29 8.01
CA GLN A 30 -5.74 -18.34 9.15
C GLN A 30 -5.14 -17.75 10.44
N LEU A 31 -3.81 -17.77 10.61
CA LEU A 31 -3.17 -17.24 11.82
C LEU A 31 -3.34 -15.73 11.94
N PHE A 32 -3.50 -15.00 10.85
CA PHE A 32 -3.75 -13.55 10.87
C PHE A 32 -5.10 -13.17 11.52
N SER A 33 -6.04 -14.12 11.61
CA SER A 33 -7.29 -13.93 12.35
C SER A 33 -7.17 -14.24 13.84
N PHE A 34 -6.02 -14.78 14.29
CA PHE A 34 -5.79 -15.21 15.68
C PHE A 34 -4.45 -14.68 16.20
N PRO A 35 -4.38 -13.41 16.66
CA PRO A 35 -3.11 -12.74 16.99
C PRO A 35 -2.23 -13.49 17.99
N MET A 36 -2.82 -14.11 19.01
CA MET A 36 -2.05 -14.89 19.99
C MET A 36 -1.36 -16.10 19.35
N LYS A 37 -2.07 -16.84 18.48
CA LYS A 37 -1.48 -17.97 17.74
C LYS A 37 -0.44 -17.51 16.73
N LEU A 38 -0.64 -16.34 16.12
CA LEU A 38 0.35 -15.74 15.22
C LEU A 38 1.63 -15.37 15.97
N ILE A 39 1.51 -14.80 17.16
CA ILE A 39 2.67 -14.47 18.02
C ILE A 39 3.38 -15.75 18.47
N ASP A 40 2.66 -16.78 18.91
CA ASP A 40 3.26 -18.07 19.24
C ASP A 40 4.02 -18.66 18.07
N TYR A 41 3.46 -18.59 16.86
CA TYR A 41 4.15 -19.02 15.64
C TYR A 41 5.44 -18.23 15.39
N LEU A 42 5.41 -16.91 15.52
CA LEU A 42 6.60 -16.05 15.31
C LEU A 42 7.70 -16.39 16.32
N ILE A 43 7.35 -16.67 17.56
CA ILE A 43 8.28 -17.06 18.62
C ILE A 43 8.83 -18.46 18.37
N GLU A 44 7.98 -19.45 18.11
CA GLU A 44 8.37 -20.83 17.86
C GLU A 44 9.31 -20.98 16.66
N ARG A 45 9.06 -20.18 15.61
CA ARG A 45 9.88 -20.15 14.39
C ARG A 45 11.06 -19.21 14.46
N GLU A 46 11.29 -18.57 15.60
CA GLU A 46 12.39 -17.62 15.83
C GLU A 46 12.48 -16.57 14.71
N VAL A 47 11.33 -16.02 14.28
CA VAL A 47 11.26 -15.07 13.17
C VAL A 47 12.00 -13.79 13.52
N THR A 48 12.94 -13.40 12.67
CA THR A 48 13.80 -12.21 12.87
C THR A 48 13.42 -11.02 12.00
N THR A 49 12.69 -11.25 10.91
CA THR A 49 12.32 -10.20 9.96
C THR A 49 10.88 -10.37 9.49
N LEU A 50 10.10 -9.31 9.59
CA LEU A 50 8.75 -9.23 9.03
C LEU A 50 8.77 -8.33 7.78
N VAL A 51 8.10 -8.78 6.71
CA VAL A 51 7.84 -7.98 5.50
C VAL A 51 6.34 -8.06 5.24
N TRP A 52 5.59 -7.17 5.86
CA TRP A 52 4.13 -7.27 5.97
C TRP A 52 3.40 -6.03 5.46
N ALA A 53 2.14 -6.23 5.06
CA ALA A 53 1.22 -5.11 4.88
C ALA A 53 0.95 -4.43 6.22
N VAL A 54 0.67 -3.12 6.18
CA VAL A 54 0.34 -2.32 7.37
C VAL A 54 -0.84 -2.91 8.14
N SER A 55 -1.91 -3.32 7.43
CA SER A 55 -3.08 -3.95 8.02
C SER A 55 -2.75 -5.19 8.86
N ALA A 56 -1.80 -6.02 8.44
CA ALA A 56 -1.38 -7.19 9.19
C ALA A 56 -0.68 -6.84 10.51
N LEU A 57 0.12 -5.77 10.53
CA LEU A 57 0.71 -5.25 11.77
C LEU A 57 -0.36 -4.66 12.69
N CYS A 58 -1.33 -3.94 12.12
CA CYS A 58 -2.42 -3.33 12.88
C CYS A 58 -3.30 -4.36 13.60
N ILE A 59 -3.49 -5.56 13.04
CA ILE A 59 -4.26 -6.63 13.69
C ILE A 59 -3.67 -6.98 15.07
N ILE A 60 -2.36 -7.20 15.13
CA ILE A 60 -1.69 -7.56 16.42
C ILE A 60 -1.85 -6.45 17.45
N SER A 61 -1.64 -5.19 17.05
CA SER A 61 -1.73 -4.05 17.95
C SER A 61 -3.17 -3.68 18.32
N THR A 62 -4.16 -3.89 17.46
CA THR A 62 -5.58 -3.63 17.72
C THR A 62 -6.16 -4.64 18.70
N LEU A 63 -5.75 -5.89 18.61
CA LEU A 63 -6.26 -6.99 19.43
C LEU A 63 -5.37 -7.29 20.66
N ASN A 64 -4.54 -6.32 21.07
CA ASN A 64 -3.68 -6.39 22.25
C ASN A 64 -2.77 -7.63 22.28
N GLY A 65 -2.30 -8.09 21.12
CA GLY A 65 -1.50 -9.32 21.04
C GLY A 65 -0.24 -9.29 21.91
N PHE A 66 0.38 -8.13 22.09
CA PHE A 66 1.58 -7.96 22.91
C PHE A 66 1.36 -8.10 24.42
N GLU A 67 0.13 -7.96 24.91
CA GLU A 67 -0.20 -8.24 26.30
C GLU A 67 -0.14 -9.75 26.62
N TYR A 68 -0.26 -10.57 25.58
CA TYR A 68 -0.11 -12.02 25.69
C TYR A 68 1.37 -12.43 25.71
N LYS A 69 2.14 -12.11 24.66
CA LYS A 69 3.58 -12.38 24.51
C LYS A 69 4.23 -11.40 23.55
N VAL A 70 5.55 -11.26 23.64
CA VAL A 70 6.35 -10.42 22.77
C VAL A 70 7.34 -11.30 21.98
N PRO A 71 7.33 -11.26 20.63
CA PRO A 71 8.28 -12.00 19.79
C PRO A 71 9.65 -11.29 19.73
N ASP A 72 10.44 -11.46 20.75
CA ASP A 72 11.68 -10.75 21.06
C ASP A 72 12.84 -11.01 20.08
N LYS A 73 12.72 -12.02 19.23
CA LYS A 73 13.72 -12.33 18.19
C LYS A 73 13.61 -11.45 16.95
N ILE A 74 12.54 -10.68 16.81
CA ILE A 74 12.36 -9.76 15.68
C ILE A 74 13.41 -8.66 15.76
N LYS A 75 14.11 -8.42 14.64
CA LYS A 75 15.12 -7.39 14.47
C LYS A 75 14.75 -6.33 13.43
N LYS A 76 13.90 -6.71 12.45
CA LYS A 76 13.49 -5.83 11.36
C LYS A 76 12.02 -6.01 11.03
N ILE A 77 11.34 -4.89 10.81
CA ILE A 77 9.95 -4.86 10.33
C ILE A 77 9.88 -3.88 9.16
N LEU A 78 9.64 -4.43 7.98
CA LEU A 78 9.37 -3.65 6.76
C LEU A 78 7.88 -3.71 6.50
N PHE A 79 7.26 -2.57 6.28
CA PHE A 79 5.83 -2.49 6.04
C PHE A 79 5.49 -1.57 4.86
N SER A 80 4.44 -1.93 4.13
CA SER A 80 4.01 -1.23 2.92
C SER A 80 2.53 -1.45 2.62
N GLY A 81 2.08 -0.84 1.52
CA GLY A 81 0.75 -1.03 0.96
C GLY A 81 -0.26 0.02 1.40
N GLU A 82 -0.13 0.53 2.61
CA GLU A 82 -1.03 1.54 3.19
C GLU A 82 -0.21 2.54 4.03
N ALA A 83 -0.80 3.69 4.35
CA ALA A 83 -0.21 4.60 5.32
C ALA A 83 -0.23 3.95 6.71
N MET A 84 0.93 3.87 7.38
CA MET A 84 1.04 3.31 8.73
C MET A 84 0.47 4.30 9.76
N PRO A 85 -0.61 3.97 10.46
CA PRO A 85 -1.10 4.83 11.53
C PRO A 85 -0.08 4.91 12.67
N VAL A 86 0.35 6.10 13.03
CA VAL A 86 1.38 6.34 14.05
C VAL A 86 1.03 5.68 15.39
N LYS A 87 -0.26 5.64 15.75
CA LYS A 87 -0.72 4.94 16.95
C LYS A 87 -0.25 3.48 17.00
N HIS A 88 -0.42 2.75 15.90
CA HIS A 88 -0.04 1.34 15.82
C HIS A 88 1.48 1.18 15.75
N LEU A 89 2.18 2.03 15.03
CA LEU A 89 3.65 2.07 15.02
C LEU A 89 4.21 2.25 16.43
N ASN A 90 3.64 3.19 17.22
CA ASN A 90 4.08 3.46 18.57
C ASN A 90 3.79 2.29 19.54
N ILE A 91 2.70 1.53 19.33
CA ILE A 91 2.45 0.30 20.09
C ILE A 91 3.55 -0.72 19.80
N TRP A 92 3.89 -0.99 18.54
CA TRP A 92 4.96 -1.90 18.17
C TRP A 92 6.31 -1.46 18.76
N ARG A 93 6.66 -0.18 18.67
CA ARG A 93 7.91 0.39 19.20
C ARG A 93 7.99 0.34 20.73
N LYS A 94 6.86 0.44 21.42
CA LYS A 94 6.79 0.28 22.88
C LYS A 94 7.23 -1.11 23.32
N TYR A 95 6.79 -2.15 22.62
CA TYR A 95 7.10 -3.55 22.98
C TYR A 95 8.40 -4.07 22.37
N LEU A 96 8.81 -3.50 21.25
CA LEU A 96 10.00 -3.89 20.47
C LEU A 96 10.83 -2.64 20.12
N PRO A 97 11.44 -1.95 21.11
CA PRO A 97 12.11 -0.66 20.92
C PRO A 97 13.38 -0.75 20.05
N ASP A 98 14.09 -1.87 20.10
CA ASP A 98 15.37 -2.06 19.39
C ASP A 98 15.22 -2.59 17.96
N VAL A 99 13.99 -2.72 17.47
CA VAL A 99 13.69 -3.19 16.13
C VAL A 99 13.88 -2.07 15.11
N MET A 100 14.49 -2.39 13.97
CA MET A 100 14.53 -1.49 12.82
C MET A 100 13.17 -1.51 12.11
N TYR A 101 12.46 -0.39 12.12
CA TYR A 101 11.19 -0.20 11.41
C TYR A 101 11.45 0.54 10.10
N VAL A 102 10.93 0.01 8.99
CA VAL A 102 11.12 0.58 7.66
C VAL A 102 9.78 0.71 6.95
N ASN A 103 9.37 1.96 6.69
CA ASN A 103 8.25 2.25 5.81
C ASN A 103 8.74 2.19 4.36
N ILE A 104 8.09 1.36 3.55
CA ILE A 104 8.43 1.23 2.13
C ILE A 104 7.20 1.51 1.29
N TYR A 105 7.40 2.25 0.19
CA TYR A 105 6.34 2.65 -0.71
C TYR A 105 6.68 2.27 -2.16
N GLY A 106 5.67 1.91 -2.91
CA GLY A 106 5.69 1.73 -4.35
C GLY A 106 4.42 1.10 -4.86
N PRO A 107 4.03 1.44 -6.09
CA PRO A 107 2.96 0.76 -6.82
C PRO A 107 3.50 -0.50 -7.52
N THR A 108 2.59 -1.39 -7.94
CA THR A 108 2.93 -2.62 -8.68
C THR A 108 3.64 -2.32 -10.01
N GLU A 109 3.34 -1.18 -10.61
CA GLU A 109 3.92 -0.70 -11.87
C GLU A 109 5.42 -0.40 -11.79
N ILE A 110 5.99 -0.32 -10.59
CA ILE A 110 7.44 -0.20 -10.33
C ILE A 110 8.00 -1.43 -9.59
N THR A 111 7.40 -2.57 -9.78
CA THR A 111 7.80 -3.85 -9.18
C THR A 111 7.98 -3.76 -7.68
N CYS A 112 6.86 -3.53 -7.00
CA CYS A 112 6.67 -3.57 -5.56
C CYS A 112 7.02 -2.29 -4.79
N ASN A 113 8.23 -1.77 -4.85
CA ASN A 113 8.61 -0.59 -4.07
C ASN A 113 9.69 0.25 -4.76
N CYS A 114 9.59 1.57 -4.63
CA CYS A 114 10.57 2.52 -5.16
C CYS A 114 11.20 3.42 -4.09
N THR A 115 10.62 3.53 -2.89
CA THR A 115 11.20 4.31 -1.79
C THR A 115 11.18 3.57 -0.46
N TYR A 116 12.02 4.02 0.46
CA TYR A 116 12.08 3.53 1.83
C TYR A 116 12.41 4.65 2.82
N TYR A 117 11.85 4.53 4.02
CA TYR A 117 12.15 5.37 5.17
C TYR A 117 12.45 4.51 6.40
N ILE A 118 13.63 4.64 6.96
CA ILE A 118 13.97 4.03 8.24
C ILE A 118 13.44 4.94 9.34
N VAL A 119 12.60 4.41 10.22
CA VAL A 119 12.00 5.16 11.32
C VAL A 119 13.06 5.46 12.37
N ASP A 120 13.61 6.65 12.33
CA ASP A 120 14.77 7.10 13.12
C ASP A 120 14.41 8.02 14.30
N ARG A 121 13.12 8.36 14.45
CA ARG A 121 12.63 9.27 15.49
C ARG A 121 11.26 8.86 16.01
N GLU A 122 10.79 9.54 17.03
CA GLU A 122 9.42 9.46 17.49
C GLU A 122 8.46 10.24 16.59
N PHE A 123 7.25 9.73 16.46
CA PHE A 123 6.14 10.34 15.74
C PHE A 123 4.96 10.50 16.70
N GLN A 124 4.30 11.66 16.63
CA GLN A 124 3.11 11.95 17.43
C GLN A 124 1.84 11.56 16.66
N PRO A 125 0.73 11.28 17.36
CA PRO A 125 -0.55 11.09 16.69
C PRO A 125 -0.90 12.27 15.78
N GLY A 126 -1.18 11.98 14.51
CA GLY A 126 -1.42 12.99 13.48
C GLY A 126 -0.22 13.32 12.60
N ASP A 127 0.98 12.89 12.97
CA ASP A 127 2.14 13.02 12.09
C ASP A 127 2.00 12.11 10.85
N VAL A 128 2.54 12.57 9.73
CA VAL A 128 2.66 11.79 8.51
C VAL A 128 4.02 11.11 8.48
N LEU A 129 4.02 9.77 8.39
CA LEU A 129 5.25 9.00 8.26
C LEU A 129 5.82 9.19 6.84
N PRO A 130 7.10 9.62 6.69
CA PRO A 130 7.68 9.82 5.38
C PRO A 130 7.71 8.53 4.54
N MET A 131 7.58 8.69 3.22
CA MET A 131 7.91 7.62 2.25
C MET A 131 9.43 7.46 2.07
N GLY A 132 10.18 8.49 2.42
CA GLY A 132 11.63 8.50 2.48
C GLY A 132 12.32 8.78 1.16
N LYS A 133 13.35 8.00 0.82
CA LYS A 133 14.20 8.20 -0.36
C LYS A 133 14.10 7.02 -1.33
N ALA A 134 14.40 7.29 -2.59
CA ALA A 134 14.42 6.27 -3.63
C ALA A 134 15.45 5.15 -3.35
N PHE A 135 15.16 3.94 -3.83
CA PHE A 135 16.15 2.88 -3.93
C PHE A 135 17.25 3.25 -4.95
N PRO A 136 18.45 2.67 -4.86
CA PRO A 136 19.61 3.07 -5.70
C PRO A 136 19.36 3.04 -7.21
N ASN A 137 18.50 2.15 -7.69
CA ASN A 137 18.22 1.98 -9.12
C ASN A 137 16.96 2.74 -9.59
N GLU A 138 16.35 3.51 -8.68
CA GLU A 138 15.12 4.24 -8.94
C GLU A 138 15.36 5.74 -8.77
N LYS A 139 14.64 6.55 -9.54
CA LYS A 139 14.52 8.00 -9.34
C LYS A 139 13.06 8.31 -9.07
N VAL A 140 12.84 9.09 -8.03
CA VAL A 140 11.51 9.53 -7.60
C VAL A 140 11.52 11.04 -7.52
N PHE A 141 10.54 11.69 -8.12
CA PHE A 141 10.43 13.14 -8.17
C PHE A 141 8.96 13.57 -8.29
N LEU A 142 8.71 14.85 -8.03
CA LEU A 142 7.37 15.43 -8.08
C LEU A 142 7.24 16.36 -9.28
N LEU A 143 6.13 16.23 -10.02
CA LEU A 143 5.78 17.12 -11.12
C LEU A 143 4.51 17.90 -10.80
N ASP A 144 4.46 19.15 -11.24
CA ASP A 144 3.24 19.94 -11.24
C ASP A 144 2.36 19.63 -12.47
N GLU A 145 1.26 20.37 -12.64
CA GLU A 145 0.32 20.21 -13.75
C GLU A 145 0.90 20.60 -15.12
N GLU A 146 2.01 21.37 -15.13
CA GLU A 146 2.74 21.78 -16.33
C GLU A 146 4.01 20.94 -16.57
N ASP A 147 4.12 19.80 -15.92
CA ASP A 147 5.26 18.87 -16.01
C ASP A 147 6.60 19.47 -15.53
N LYS A 148 6.56 20.48 -14.67
CA LYS A 148 7.75 21.06 -14.06
C LYS A 148 8.11 20.38 -12.75
N LEU A 149 9.41 20.24 -12.52
CA LEU A 149 9.94 19.66 -11.30
C LEU A 149 9.60 20.52 -10.08
N ILE A 150 8.99 19.91 -9.07
CA ILE A 150 8.76 20.52 -7.76
C ILE A 150 9.89 20.15 -6.82
N THR A 151 10.56 21.16 -6.26
CA THR A 151 11.57 21.03 -5.21
C THR A 151 11.20 21.83 -3.95
N GLU A 152 10.14 22.63 -4.04
CA GLU A 152 9.66 23.46 -2.94
C GLU A 152 8.99 22.58 -1.88
N LYS A 153 9.24 22.96 -0.60
CA LYS A 153 8.62 22.30 0.55
C LYS A 153 7.13 22.60 0.60
N ASN A 154 6.36 21.63 1.10
CA ASN A 154 4.91 21.71 1.33
C ASN A 154 4.08 22.01 0.06
N LYS A 155 4.67 21.88 -1.12
CA LYS A 155 3.97 21.97 -2.40
C LYS A 155 3.66 20.59 -2.90
N ASN A 156 2.37 20.31 -3.12
CA ASN A 156 1.93 19.02 -3.66
C ASN A 156 2.27 18.90 -5.15
N GLY A 157 2.73 17.75 -5.55
CA GLY A 157 2.92 17.34 -6.94
C GLY A 157 2.65 15.88 -7.15
N GLU A 158 2.46 15.49 -8.39
CA GLU A 158 2.34 14.10 -8.75
C GLU A 158 3.65 13.37 -8.59
N LEU A 159 3.63 12.29 -7.83
CA LEU A 159 4.78 11.41 -7.68
C LEU A 159 5.02 10.65 -8.98
N CYS A 160 6.22 10.80 -9.54
CA CYS A 160 6.65 10.12 -10.75
C CYS A 160 7.89 9.28 -10.46
N VAL A 161 8.02 8.15 -11.15
CA VAL A 161 9.10 7.20 -10.92
C VAL A 161 9.72 6.78 -12.26
N THR A 162 11.06 6.77 -12.32
CA THR A 162 11.84 6.13 -13.39
C THR A 162 12.81 5.14 -12.75
N GLY A 163 13.23 4.13 -13.49
CA GLY A 163 14.23 3.19 -13.01
C GLY A 163 14.13 1.81 -13.61
N SER A 164 15.00 0.94 -13.14
CA SER A 164 15.17 -0.41 -13.70
C SER A 164 14.04 -1.38 -13.34
N ALA A 165 13.26 -1.06 -12.31
CA ALA A 165 12.14 -1.88 -11.84
C ALA A 165 10.79 -1.49 -12.49
N LEU A 166 10.81 -0.49 -13.39
CA LEU A 166 9.62 -0.05 -14.11
C LEU A 166 9.04 -1.18 -14.96
N ALA A 167 7.73 -1.44 -14.82
CA ALA A 167 7.01 -2.41 -15.63
C ALA A 167 6.92 -1.95 -17.10
N LEU A 168 6.71 -2.90 -18.01
CA LEU A 168 6.55 -2.60 -19.43
C LEU A 168 5.17 -2.02 -19.80
N GLY A 169 4.23 -2.05 -18.85
CA GLY A 169 2.87 -1.58 -19.03
C GLY A 169 1.82 -2.63 -18.62
N TYR A 170 0.57 -2.34 -18.93
CA TYR A 170 -0.57 -3.22 -18.63
C TYR A 170 -0.79 -4.23 -19.75
N TYR A 171 -0.93 -5.50 -19.37
CA TYR A 171 -1.15 -6.59 -20.32
C TYR A 171 -2.41 -6.37 -21.15
N LYS A 172 -2.27 -6.38 -22.49
CA LYS A 172 -3.36 -6.15 -23.47
C LYS A 172 -4.12 -4.84 -23.30
N ASN A 173 -3.59 -3.86 -22.55
CA ASN A 173 -4.22 -2.55 -22.36
C ASN A 173 -3.24 -1.43 -22.75
N ARG A 174 -3.06 -1.23 -24.06
CA ARG A 174 -2.15 -0.23 -24.61
C ARG A 174 -2.61 1.20 -24.33
N GLU A 175 -3.93 1.42 -24.32
CA GLU A 175 -4.48 2.75 -24.06
C GLU A 175 -4.15 3.23 -22.65
N GLN A 176 -4.42 2.41 -21.64
CA GLN A 176 -4.07 2.74 -20.26
C GLN A 176 -2.56 2.80 -20.05
N THR A 177 -1.80 1.93 -20.70
CA THR A 177 -0.33 1.98 -20.64
C THR A 177 0.18 3.33 -21.13
N ALA A 178 -0.27 3.81 -22.29
CA ALA A 178 0.18 5.07 -22.86
C ALA A 178 -0.21 6.32 -22.03
N LYS A 179 -1.23 6.22 -21.17
CA LYS A 179 -1.63 7.33 -20.28
C LYS A 179 -0.68 7.54 -19.10
N VAL A 180 -0.08 6.47 -18.60
CA VAL A 180 0.69 6.51 -17.34
C VAL A 180 2.15 6.13 -17.47
N PHE A 181 2.52 5.33 -18.48
CA PHE A 181 3.91 5.06 -18.84
C PHE A 181 4.32 5.97 -19.99
N VAL A 182 4.95 7.07 -19.65
CA VAL A 182 5.23 8.17 -20.57
C VAL A 182 6.72 8.49 -20.61
N GLN A 183 7.14 9.30 -21.59
CA GLN A 183 8.49 9.87 -21.58
C GLN A 183 8.64 10.80 -20.37
N ASN A 184 9.79 10.72 -19.68
CA ASN A 184 10.14 11.67 -18.64
C ASN A 184 10.28 13.09 -19.23
N PRO A 185 9.41 14.06 -18.87
CA PRO A 185 9.44 15.40 -19.44
C PRO A 185 10.69 16.21 -19.05
N LEU A 186 11.40 15.77 -18.00
CA LEU A 186 12.64 16.40 -17.56
C LEU A 186 13.86 15.93 -18.35
N ASN A 187 13.70 14.96 -19.26
CA ASN A 187 14.78 14.38 -20.06
C ASN A 187 14.44 14.45 -21.54
N ASP A 188 15.09 15.33 -22.26
CA ASP A 188 14.96 15.55 -23.71
C ASP A 188 16.08 14.89 -24.54
N ARG A 189 17.06 14.24 -23.87
CA ARG A 189 18.27 13.74 -24.53
C ARG A 189 18.16 12.28 -25.01
N TYR A 190 17.39 11.48 -24.28
CA TYR A 190 17.19 10.05 -24.58
C TYR A 190 15.84 9.56 -24.06
N LEU A 191 15.40 8.42 -24.58
CA LEU A 191 14.17 7.78 -24.13
C LEU A 191 14.33 7.29 -22.68
N GLU A 192 13.66 7.92 -21.76
CA GLU A 192 13.61 7.54 -20.34
C GLU A 192 12.14 7.34 -19.93
N PRO A 193 11.63 6.10 -19.98
CA PRO A 193 10.28 5.81 -19.56
C PRO A 193 10.06 6.20 -18.08
N MET A 194 8.90 6.75 -17.80
CA MET A 194 8.48 7.17 -16.48
C MET A 194 7.07 6.67 -16.22
N TYR A 195 6.79 6.28 -14.96
CA TYR A 195 5.45 5.97 -14.49
C TYR A 195 4.87 7.15 -13.69
N ARG A 196 3.68 7.58 -14.08
CA ARG A 196 2.85 8.53 -13.35
C ARG A 196 1.98 7.76 -12.35
N THR A 197 2.26 7.92 -11.05
CA THR A 197 1.63 7.07 -10.03
C THR A 197 0.17 7.44 -9.74
N GLY A 198 -0.24 8.66 -10.07
CA GLY A 198 -1.50 9.24 -9.60
C GLY A 198 -1.51 9.59 -8.11
N ASP A 199 -0.45 9.29 -7.38
CA ASP A 199 -0.28 9.71 -5.99
C ASP A 199 0.24 11.15 -5.94
N LEU A 200 -0.35 11.99 -5.09
CA LEU A 200 0.15 13.32 -4.76
C LEU A 200 1.02 13.22 -3.51
N ALA A 201 2.17 13.87 -3.58
CA ALA A 201 3.15 13.90 -2.51
C ALA A 201 3.77 15.29 -2.37
N TYR A 202 4.47 15.51 -1.29
CA TYR A 202 5.17 16.77 -1.01
C TYR A 202 6.47 16.49 -0.23
N TYR A 203 7.40 17.46 -0.27
CA TYR A 203 8.54 17.48 0.63
C TYR A 203 8.19 18.25 1.89
N ASN A 204 8.33 17.63 3.07
CA ASN A 204 8.09 18.30 4.35
C ASN A 204 9.20 19.30 4.70
N GLU A 205 9.11 19.95 5.88
CA GLU A 205 10.12 20.91 6.35
C GLU A 205 11.54 20.33 6.46
N ARG A 206 11.67 19.01 6.59
CA ARG A 206 12.96 18.31 6.63
C ARG A 206 13.45 17.86 5.25
N GLY A 207 12.68 18.15 4.18
CA GLY A 207 12.97 17.68 2.83
C GLY A 207 12.68 16.20 2.62
N GLU A 208 11.89 15.57 3.49
CA GLU A 208 11.50 14.18 3.37
C GLU A 208 10.23 14.08 2.53
N LEU A 209 10.19 13.11 1.62
CA LEU A 209 9.04 12.84 0.78
C LEU A 209 7.88 12.26 1.61
N CYS A 210 6.73 12.88 1.55
CA CYS A 210 5.52 12.48 2.29
C CYS A 210 4.35 12.30 1.33
N PHE A 211 3.52 11.31 1.60
CA PHE A 211 2.26 11.08 0.87
C PHE A 211 1.23 12.15 1.30
N ALA A 212 0.51 12.71 0.33
CA ALA A 212 -0.59 13.65 0.59
C ALA A 212 -1.95 12.98 0.35
N THR A 213 -2.24 12.63 -0.89
CA THR A 213 -3.50 12.02 -1.32
C THR A 213 -3.33 11.36 -2.69
N ARG A 214 -4.44 10.95 -3.31
CA ARG A 214 -4.46 10.53 -4.72
C ARG A 214 -5.16 11.57 -5.61
N LYS A 215 -4.77 11.60 -6.88
CA LYS A 215 -5.47 12.38 -7.92
C LYS A 215 -6.83 11.77 -8.30
N ASP A 216 -6.95 10.46 -8.18
CA ASP A 216 -8.11 9.65 -8.53
C ASP A 216 -8.84 9.14 -7.28
N PHE A 217 -9.95 8.43 -7.49
CA PHE A 217 -10.75 7.82 -6.43
C PHE A 217 -10.24 6.44 -6.00
N GLN A 218 -9.04 6.07 -6.39
CA GLN A 218 -8.41 4.82 -5.98
C GLN A 218 -8.04 4.87 -4.50
N ILE A 219 -8.32 3.79 -3.79
CA ILE A 219 -7.99 3.64 -2.38
C ILE A 219 -7.13 2.40 -2.13
N LYS A 220 -6.43 2.41 -1.00
CA LYS A 220 -5.77 1.22 -0.46
C LYS A 220 -6.52 0.82 0.81
N HIS A 221 -7.11 -0.37 0.80
CA HIS A 221 -7.91 -0.86 1.92
C HIS A 221 -7.65 -2.33 2.19
N MET A 222 -7.29 -2.67 3.42
CA MET A 222 -6.95 -4.04 3.87
C MET A 222 -5.91 -4.73 2.98
N GLY A 223 -4.90 -3.98 2.51
CA GLY A 223 -3.84 -4.47 1.62
C GLY A 223 -4.24 -4.59 0.15
N HIS A 224 -5.46 -4.20 -0.22
CA HIS A 224 -5.95 -4.21 -1.60
C HIS A 224 -5.97 -2.80 -2.18
N ARG A 225 -5.67 -2.71 -3.48
CA ARG A 225 -5.81 -1.51 -4.29
C ARG A 225 -7.18 -1.56 -4.96
N ILE A 226 -8.07 -0.63 -4.63
CA ILE A 226 -9.47 -0.66 -5.02
C ILE A 226 -9.80 0.63 -5.77
N GLU A 227 -10.33 0.48 -6.98
CA GLU A 227 -10.90 1.57 -7.77
C GLU A 227 -12.38 1.72 -7.37
N LEU A 228 -12.74 2.83 -6.73
CA LEU A 228 -14.14 3.07 -6.37
C LEU A 228 -15.05 3.10 -7.61
N GLY A 229 -14.53 3.62 -8.73
CA GLY A 229 -15.23 3.60 -10.02
C GLY A 229 -15.49 2.21 -10.59
N GLU A 230 -14.70 1.17 -10.26
CA GLU A 230 -15.02 -0.21 -10.65
C GLU A 230 -16.26 -0.73 -9.91
N ILE A 231 -16.41 -0.33 -8.64
CA ILE A 231 -17.60 -0.69 -7.85
C ILE A 231 -18.83 0.01 -8.44
N GLU A 232 -18.72 1.30 -8.76
CA GLU A 232 -19.79 2.05 -9.41
C GLU A 232 -20.17 1.44 -10.76
N ALA A 233 -19.19 1.14 -11.62
CA ALA A 233 -19.43 0.47 -12.90
C ALA A 233 -20.02 -0.95 -12.77
N ALA A 234 -19.76 -1.65 -11.67
CA ALA A 234 -20.43 -2.92 -11.39
C ALA A 234 -21.88 -2.73 -10.92
N MET A 235 -22.13 -1.69 -10.13
CA MET A 235 -23.48 -1.31 -9.70
C MET A 235 -24.36 -0.88 -10.89
N ASP A 236 -23.81 -0.13 -11.83
CA ASP A 236 -24.51 0.31 -13.06
C ASP A 236 -24.95 -0.86 -13.97
N LYS A 237 -24.36 -2.05 -13.81
CA LYS A 237 -24.78 -3.26 -14.53
C LYS A 237 -25.97 -3.96 -13.88
N VAL A 238 -26.39 -3.54 -12.69
CA VAL A 238 -27.55 -4.08 -11.99
C VAL A 238 -28.79 -3.33 -12.47
N PRO A 239 -29.76 -3.97 -13.17
CA PRO A 239 -30.86 -3.28 -13.83
C PRO A 239 -31.76 -2.45 -12.91
N GLU A 240 -31.81 -2.82 -11.63
CA GLU A 240 -32.61 -2.15 -10.61
C GLU A 240 -31.97 -0.87 -10.06
N ILE A 241 -30.71 -0.59 -10.44
CA ILE A 241 -29.99 0.63 -10.01
C ILE A 241 -30.09 1.69 -11.10
N VAL A 242 -30.54 2.87 -10.72
CA VAL A 242 -30.66 4.05 -11.60
C VAL A 242 -29.35 4.83 -11.63
N ARG A 243 -28.70 4.96 -10.47
CA ARG A 243 -27.40 5.62 -10.30
C ARG A 243 -26.73 5.19 -9.00
N SER A 244 -25.41 5.25 -8.99
CA SER A 244 -24.63 4.93 -7.81
C SER A 244 -23.48 5.92 -7.59
N CYS A 245 -22.95 5.94 -6.37
CA CYS A 245 -21.73 6.66 -6.00
C CYS A 245 -21.05 5.92 -4.85
N CYS A 246 -19.74 5.75 -4.93
CA CYS A 246 -18.94 5.12 -3.89
C CYS A 246 -17.99 6.14 -3.26
N ILE A 247 -17.90 6.14 -1.95
CA ILE A 247 -16.95 6.94 -1.19
C ILE A 247 -16.19 6.06 -0.21
N PHE A 248 -15.00 6.49 0.18
CA PHE A 248 -14.26 5.87 1.26
C PHE A 248 -14.38 6.74 2.53
N ASP A 249 -15.04 6.19 3.55
CA ASP A 249 -15.10 6.82 4.88
C ASP A 249 -13.76 6.56 5.60
N THR A 250 -12.90 7.56 5.62
CA THR A 250 -11.57 7.48 6.25
C THR A 250 -11.62 7.33 7.76
N VAL A 251 -12.70 7.80 8.42
CA VAL A 251 -12.88 7.71 9.87
C VAL A 251 -13.22 6.28 10.28
N LYS A 252 -14.14 5.66 9.55
CA LYS A 252 -14.59 4.27 9.82
C LYS A 252 -13.78 3.23 9.06
N SER A 253 -12.89 3.68 8.16
CA SER A 253 -12.12 2.82 7.24
C SER A 253 -13.02 1.83 6.48
N LYS A 254 -14.06 2.37 5.82
CA LYS A 254 -15.06 1.57 5.09
C LYS A 254 -15.39 2.21 3.76
N ILE A 255 -15.61 1.36 2.74
CA ILE A 255 -16.24 1.77 1.49
C ILE A 255 -17.75 1.86 1.74
N VAL A 256 -18.34 2.99 1.37
CA VAL A 256 -19.77 3.24 1.47
C VAL A 256 -20.30 3.51 0.08
N ALA A 257 -21.21 2.65 -0.38
CA ALA A 257 -21.90 2.82 -1.64
C ALA A 257 -23.30 3.41 -1.39
N PHE A 258 -23.61 4.49 -2.08
CA PHE A 258 -24.93 5.09 -2.16
C PHE A 258 -25.54 4.73 -3.51
N TYR A 259 -26.81 4.42 -3.56
CA TYR A 259 -27.49 4.14 -4.80
C TYR A 259 -28.96 4.56 -4.75
N GLU A 260 -29.50 4.82 -5.91
CA GLU A 260 -30.93 5.01 -6.15
C GLU A 260 -31.40 3.84 -7.01
N GLY A 261 -32.43 3.12 -6.54
CA GLY A 261 -32.93 1.93 -7.23
C GLY A 261 -33.91 1.15 -6.36
N ASP A 262 -34.57 0.18 -6.98
CA ASP A 262 -35.57 -0.69 -6.32
C ASP A 262 -34.96 -2.08 -6.04
N ILE A 263 -33.91 -2.11 -5.26
CA ILE A 263 -33.22 -3.34 -4.85
C ILE A 263 -32.79 -3.27 -3.40
N GLU A 264 -33.05 -4.32 -2.64
CA GLU A 264 -32.57 -4.43 -1.26
C GLU A 264 -31.08 -4.79 -1.18
N ARG A 265 -30.45 -4.49 -0.04
CA ARG A 265 -29.01 -4.68 0.21
C ARG A 265 -28.51 -6.10 -0.06
N ARG A 266 -29.24 -7.15 0.39
CA ARG A 266 -28.80 -8.55 0.22
C ARG A 266 -28.82 -9.02 -1.23
N PRO A 267 -29.91 -8.81 -2.00
CA PRO A 267 -29.93 -9.08 -3.44
C PRO A 267 -28.84 -8.31 -4.20
N LEU A 268 -28.62 -7.03 -3.86
CA LEU A 268 -27.58 -6.20 -4.46
C LEU A 268 -26.18 -6.79 -4.25
N ALA A 269 -25.85 -7.15 -3.01
CA ALA A 269 -24.55 -7.77 -2.69
C ALA A 269 -24.32 -9.07 -3.47
N LYS A 270 -25.37 -9.89 -3.66
CA LYS A 270 -25.30 -11.11 -4.49
C LYS A 270 -25.11 -10.80 -5.97
N ALA A 271 -25.79 -9.79 -6.51
CA ALA A 271 -25.63 -9.36 -7.90
C ALA A 271 -24.22 -8.81 -8.16
N LEU A 272 -23.71 -7.97 -7.27
CA LEU A 272 -22.36 -7.44 -7.36
C LEU A 272 -21.26 -8.51 -7.32
N GLY A 273 -21.49 -9.61 -6.60
CA GLY A 273 -20.56 -10.75 -6.57
C GLY A 273 -20.34 -11.43 -7.94
N GLN A 274 -21.15 -11.13 -8.95
CA GLN A 274 -20.94 -11.59 -10.33
C GLN A 274 -19.97 -10.71 -11.11
N TYR A 275 -19.81 -9.46 -10.72
CA TYR A 275 -19.01 -8.45 -11.43
C TYR A 275 -17.73 -8.07 -10.69
N LEU A 276 -17.74 -8.13 -9.36
CA LEU A 276 -16.61 -7.82 -8.50
C LEU A 276 -15.94 -9.10 -8.02
N SER A 277 -14.64 -9.13 -8.04
CA SER A 277 -13.90 -10.22 -7.38
C SER A 277 -14.21 -10.22 -5.88
N LEU A 278 -14.10 -11.37 -5.20
CA LEU A 278 -14.33 -11.53 -3.75
C LEU A 278 -13.55 -10.55 -2.87
N ILE A 279 -12.58 -9.85 -3.45
CA ILE A 279 -11.74 -8.84 -2.82
C ILE A 279 -12.51 -7.55 -2.50
N HIS A 280 -13.58 -7.25 -3.24
CA HIS A 280 -14.32 -5.97 -3.16
C HIS A 280 -15.57 -6.04 -2.27
N ILE A 281 -15.97 -7.23 -1.83
CA ILE A 281 -17.20 -7.41 -1.03
C ILE A 281 -16.79 -7.81 0.39
N SER A 282 -16.57 -6.82 1.25
CA SER A 282 -16.64 -7.01 2.70
C SER A 282 -18.01 -6.51 3.21
N GLU A 283 -18.71 -7.39 3.92
CA GLU A 283 -20.01 -7.10 4.55
C GLU A 283 -19.98 -5.88 5.47
#